data_dc29228d95926d894a0181c26585b7f0
#
_entry.id   dc29228d95926d894a0181c26585b7f0
#
_cell.length_a   1.000
_cell.length_b   1.000
_cell.length_c   1.000
_cell.angle_alpha   90.00
_cell.angle_beta   90.00
_cell.angle_gamma   90.00
#
_symmetry.space_group_name_H-M   'P 1'
#
loop_
_entity.id
_entity.type
_entity.pdbx_description
1 polymer ?
#
loop_
_entity_poly.entity_id
_entity_poly.type
_entity_poly.pdbx_seq_one_letter_code
_entity_poly.pdbx_strand_id
1 'polypeptide(L)'
;VALDLDPDRVREAASAGESVVYGDATRRETLLAAGVHRASVLVVTYDDTVSALRLLRLVKALAPELPVVVRTATDADLERLRDAGAAEVVPEVVEGSLMLASHALVLNGLPLARVLRRIRAIRDDRYSLMRGYFHGADDIEIESIEEDHLRLHAVTLPAAAAAVGQPMSSLALSGCNLSALVRGGQRRLSWPPELTLEPGDTLVLVGTLEQVNAAEARLISR
;
A
#
# COMPACT_ATOMS: atom_id res chain seq x y z
N VAL A 1 15.07 -14.07 14.67
CA VAL A 1 15.84 -13.49 15.79
C VAL A 1 16.16 -12.03 15.49
N ALA A 2 16.09 -11.15 16.46
CA ALA A 2 16.51 -9.76 16.34
C ALA A 2 17.83 -9.54 17.09
N LEU A 3 18.64 -8.60 16.63
CA LEU A 3 19.88 -8.14 17.27
C LEU A 3 19.71 -6.67 17.65
N ASP A 4 20.08 -6.32 18.88
CA ASP A 4 20.16 -4.93 19.32
C ASP A 4 21.42 -4.69 20.16
N LEU A 5 21.97 -3.48 20.09
CA LEU A 5 23.11 -3.02 20.89
C LEU A 5 22.70 -2.42 22.24
N ASP A 6 21.42 -2.14 22.42
CA ASP A 6 20.88 -1.59 23.65
C ASP A 6 20.49 -2.72 24.62
N PRO A 7 21.23 -2.90 25.74
CA PRO A 7 20.96 -3.98 26.67
C PRO A 7 19.61 -3.83 27.39
N ASP A 8 19.08 -2.61 27.51
CA ASP A 8 17.79 -2.37 28.14
C ASP A 8 16.65 -2.79 27.23
N ARG A 9 16.72 -2.46 25.93
CA ARG A 9 15.76 -2.95 24.93
C ARG A 9 15.78 -4.47 24.81
N VAL A 10 16.97 -5.07 24.80
CA VAL A 10 17.10 -6.54 24.78
C VAL A 10 16.41 -7.16 25.98
N ARG A 11 16.60 -6.61 27.18
CA ARG A 11 16.00 -7.11 28.42
C ARG A 11 14.49 -6.95 28.43
N GLU A 12 14.00 -5.81 27.98
CA GLU A 12 12.56 -5.53 27.85
C GLU A 12 11.89 -6.49 26.86
N ALA A 13 12.43 -6.62 25.65
CA ALA A 13 11.92 -7.53 24.64
C ALA A 13 11.97 -9.00 25.09
N ALA A 14 13.05 -9.43 25.74
CA ALA A 14 13.14 -10.78 26.29
C ALA A 14 12.09 -11.03 27.37
N SER A 15 11.79 -10.03 28.22
CA SER A 15 10.74 -10.12 29.24
C SER A 15 9.33 -10.20 28.61
N ALA A 16 9.15 -9.66 27.42
CA ALA A 16 7.93 -9.78 26.61
C ALA A 16 7.84 -11.11 25.82
N GLY A 17 8.85 -11.99 25.93
CA GLY A 17 8.88 -13.27 25.23
C GLY A 17 9.41 -13.20 23.79
N GLU A 18 9.98 -12.06 23.38
CA GLU A 18 10.53 -11.87 22.05
C GLU A 18 11.95 -12.47 21.90
N SER A 19 12.27 -12.96 20.71
CA SER A 19 13.59 -13.54 20.41
C SER A 19 14.59 -12.45 20.01
N VAL A 20 15.11 -11.75 21.01
CA VAL A 20 16.10 -10.67 20.83
C VAL A 20 17.40 -11.03 21.55
N VAL A 21 18.54 -10.75 20.92
CA VAL A 21 19.88 -11.03 21.46
C VAL A 21 20.71 -9.75 21.43
N TYR A 22 21.44 -9.51 22.50
CA TYR A 22 22.44 -8.45 22.54
C TYR A 22 23.58 -8.76 21.57
N GLY A 23 23.88 -7.84 20.66
CA GLY A 23 24.99 -8.03 19.72
C GLY A 23 25.10 -6.95 18.67
N ASP A 24 26.35 -6.73 18.24
CA ASP A 24 26.69 -5.80 17.16
C ASP A 24 26.55 -6.52 15.81
N ALA A 25 25.52 -6.18 15.04
CA ALA A 25 25.25 -6.74 13.72
C ALA A 25 26.34 -6.40 12.69
N THR A 26 27.23 -5.43 12.96
CA THR A 26 28.37 -5.10 12.09
C THR A 26 29.58 -6.03 12.30
N ARG A 27 29.47 -6.99 13.23
CA ARG A 27 30.51 -7.99 13.51
C ARG A 27 30.15 -9.33 12.88
N ARG A 28 31.17 -9.92 12.21
CA ARG A 28 31.04 -11.20 11.53
C ARG A 28 30.55 -12.33 12.46
N GLU A 29 31.15 -12.41 13.63
CA GLU A 29 30.88 -13.45 14.64
C GLU A 29 29.42 -13.38 15.12
N THR A 30 28.91 -12.17 15.30
CA THR A 30 27.53 -11.94 15.71
C THR A 30 26.54 -12.40 14.64
N LEU A 31 26.77 -12.07 13.37
CA LEU A 31 25.91 -12.51 12.28
C LEU A 31 25.92 -14.03 12.11
N LEU A 32 27.08 -14.65 12.25
CA LEU A 32 27.20 -16.12 12.20
C LEU A 32 26.44 -16.78 13.35
N ALA A 33 26.59 -16.27 14.57
CA ALA A 33 25.89 -16.76 15.74
C ALA A 33 24.37 -16.57 15.63
N ALA A 34 23.93 -15.47 15.03
CA ALA A 34 22.51 -15.20 14.75
C ALA A 34 21.94 -16.10 13.63
N GLY A 35 22.80 -16.81 12.88
CA GLY A 35 22.38 -17.76 11.86
C GLY A 35 22.12 -17.13 10.50
N VAL A 36 22.92 -16.16 10.10
CA VAL A 36 22.79 -15.45 8.80
C VAL A 36 22.69 -16.40 7.60
N HIS A 37 23.36 -17.56 7.62
CA HIS A 37 23.28 -18.58 6.54
C HIS A 37 21.92 -19.30 6.44
N ARG A 38 21.08 -19.20 7.46
CA ARG A 38 19.76 -19.85 7.51
C ARG A 38 18.62 -18.84 7.40
N ALA A 39 18.96 -17.56 7.32
CA ALA A 39 17.98 -16.49 7.21
C ALA A 39 17.41 -16.47 5.78
N SER A 40 16.10 -16.21 5.68
CA SER A 40 15.41 -15.99 4.40
C SER A 40 15.43 -14.52 3.99
N VAL A 41 15.56 -13.62 4.96
CA VAL A 41 15.67 -12.17 4.76
C VAL A 41 16.40 -11.55 5.94
N LEU A 42 17.12 -10.47 5.72
CA LEU A 42 17.72 -9.63 6.76
C LEU A 42 17.11 -8.23 6.67
N VAL A 43 16.66 -7.69 7.81
CA VAL A 43 16.07 -6.35 7.88
C VAL A 43 16.94 -5.47 8.78
N VAL A 44 17.35 -4.32 8.24
CA VAL A 44 18.12 -3.29 8.96
C VAL A 44 17.17 -2.16 9.36
N THR A 45 16.94 -2.01 10.65
CA THR A 45 15.93 -1.07 11.19
C THR A 45 16.53 0.19 11.80
N TYR A 46 17.84 0.23 12.06
CA TYR A 46 18.51 1.42 12.57
C TYR A 46 18.85 2.42 11.47
N ASP A 47 18.92 3.70 11.82
CA ASP A 47 19.15 4.81 10.90
C ASP A 47 20.62 5.30 10.98
N ASP A 48 21.54 4.40 10.65
CA ASP A 48 22.98 4.72 10.49
C ASP A 48 23.50 4.09 9.19
N THR A 49 23.58 4.93 8.16
CA THR A 49 24.01 4.54 6.82
C THR A 49 25.42 3.92 6.84
N VAL A 50 26.32 4.37 7.70
CA VAL A 50 27.69 3.86 7.75
C VAL A 50 27.71 2.40 8.26
N SER A 51 26.97 2.13 9.31
CA SER A 51 26.82 0.77 9.84
C SER A 51 26.03 -0.13 8.89
N ALA A 52 24.99 0.39 8.24
CA ALA A 52 24.23 -0.34 7.22
C ALA A 52 25.13 -0.77 6.04
N LEU A 53 25.97 0.13 5.53
CA LEU A 53 26.93 -0.18 4.48
C LEU A 53 27.98 -1.21 4.90
N ARG A 54 28.43 -1.20 6.16
CA ARG A 54 29.32 -2.24 6.71
C ARG A 54 28.63 -3.59 6.76
N LEU A 55 27.39 -3.60 7.26
CA LEU A 55 26.59 -4.81 7.36
C LEU A 55 26.33 -5.41 5.96
N LEU A 56 25.93 -4.61 4.98
CA LEU A 56 25.70 -5.07 3.60
C LEU A 56 26.93 -5.76 3.01
N ARG A 57 28.14 -5.19 3.21
CA ARG A 57 29.39 -5.81 2.75
C ARG A 57 29.65 -7.16 3.44
N LEU A 58 29.39 -7.24 4.76
CA LEU A 58 29.54 -8.50 5.50
C LEU A 58 28.55 -9.55 5.04
N VAL A 59 27.30 -9.18 4.86
CA VAL A 59 26.25 -10.10 4.39
C VAL A 59 26.57 -10.59 2.99
N LYS A 60 27.00 -9.72 2.08
CA LYS A 60 27.41 -10.08 0.73
C LYS A 60 28.57 -11.11 0.73
N ALA A 61 29.46 -11.04 1.72
CA ALA A 61 30.58 -11.99 1.84
C ALA A 61 30.16 -13.31 2.52
N LEU A 62 29.16 -13.29 3.41
CA LEU A 62 28.73 -14.46 4.19
C LEU A 62 27.59 -15.22 3.53
N ALA A 63 26.62 -14.51 2.99
CA ALA A 63 25.39 -15.05 2.40
C ALA A 63 24.98 -14.19 1.19
N PRO A 64 25.65 -14.33 0.04
CA PRO A 64 25.48 -13.45 -1.13
C PRO A 64 24.06 -13.43 -1.69
N GLU A 65 23.31 -14.52 -1.52
CA GLU A 65 21.93 -14.66 -1.99
C GLU A 65 20.86 -14.17 -0.96
N LEU A 66 21.28 -13.76 0.25
CA LEU A 66 20.36 -13.31 1.27
C LEU A 66 19.85 -11.91 0.95
N PRO A 67 18.53 -11.73 0.71
CA PRO A 67 17.99 -10.42 0.47
C PRO A 67 18.05 -9.56 1.73
N VAL A 68 18.52 -8.30 1.58
CA VAL A 68 18.63 -7.35 2.68
C VAL A 68 17.71 -6.16 2.42
N VAL A 69 16.80 -5.90 3.33
CA VAL A 69 15.95 -4.71 3.35
C VAL A 69 16.55 -3.70 4.32
N VAL A 70 16.75 -2.47 3.88
CA VAL A 70 17.35 -1.42 4.70
C VAL A 70 16.40 -0.26 4.88
N ARG A 71 16.13 0.13 6.12
CA ARG A 71 15.44 1.38 6.45
C ARG A 71 16.44 2.55 6.36
N THR A 72 15.99 3.69 5.85
CA THR A 72 16.72 4.97 5.92
C THR A 72 15.76 6.09 6.28
N ALA A 73 16.24 7.16 6.92
CA ALA A 73 15.38 8.29 7.26
C ALA A 73 14.92 9.04 6.00
N THR A 74 15.83 9.30 5.07
CA THR A 74 15.57 10.05 3.84
C THR A 74 15.99 9.26 2.60
N ASP A 75 15.71 9.80 1.43
CA ASP A 75 16.13 9.24 0.14
C ASP A 75 17.57 9.60 -0.27
N ALA A 76 18.28 10.39 0.53
CA ALA A 76 19.64 10.86 0.22
C ALA A 76 20.67 9.73 0.04
N ASP A 77 20.54 8.64 0.81
CA ASP A 77 21.47 7.50 0.76
C ASP A 77 20.93 6.30 -0.01
N LEU A 78 19.77 6.43 -0.65
CA LEU A 78 19.06 5.34 -1.30
C LEU A 78 19.92 4.61 -2.35
N GLU A 79 20.52 5.35 -3.28
CA GLU A 79 21.38 4.79 -4.31
C GLU A 79 22.65 4.13 -3.73
N ARG A 80 23.27 4.76 -2.72
CA ARG A 80 24.44 4.16 -2.06
C ARG A 80 24.16 2.83 -1.39
N LEU A 81 23.01 2.70 -0.76
CA LEU A 81 22.59 1.46 -0.10
C LEU A 81 22.23 0.39 -1.12
N ARG A 82 21.58 0.75 -2.23
CA ARG A 82 21.30 -0.17 -3.35
C ARG A 82 22.58 -0.67 -4.01
N ASP A 83 23.50 0.22 -4.31
CA ASP A 83 24.81 -0.14 -4.91
C ASP A 83 25.63 -1.03 -3.99
N ALA A 84 25.48 -0.88 -2.67
CA ALA A 84 26.12 -1.73 -1.68
C ALA A 84 25.48 -3.13 -1.58
N GLY A 85 24.37 -3.38 -2.26
CA GLY A 85 23.71 -4.69 -2.34
C GLY A 85 22.45 -4.82 -1.47
N ALA A 86 21.83 -3.71 -1.04
CA ALA A 86 20.48 -3.78 -0.47
C ALA A 86 19.50 -4.22 -1.56
N ALA A 87 18.72 -5.25 -1.28
CA ALA A 87 17.65 -5.70 -2.16
C ALA A 87 16.52 -4.66 -2.21
N GLU A 88 16.23 -4.02 -1.07
CA GLU A 88 15.28 -2.92 -0.99
C GLU A 88 15.74 -1.88 0.03
N VAL A 89 15.45 -0.60 -0.25
CA VAL A 89 15.72 0.52 0.66
C VAL A 89 14.43 1.30 0.87
N VAL A 90 14.00 1.42 2.13
CA VAL A 90 12.74 2.04 2.52
C VAL A 90 13.01 3.38 3.20
N PRO A 91 12.77 4.53 2.53
CA PRO A 91 12.91 5.86 3.11
C PRO A 91 11.68 6.21 3.96
N GLU A 92 11.85 6.25 5.28
CA GLU A 92 10.78 6.40 6.27
C GLU A 92 9.98 7.69 6.10
N VAL A 93 10.66 8.83 5.88
CA VAL A 93 10.00 10.13 5.69
C VAL A 93 9.11 10.13 4.46
N VAL A 94 9.53 9.47 3.38
CA VAL A 94 8.74 9.36 2.15
C VAL A 94 7.48 8.51 2.39
N GLU A 95 7.64 7.34 3.03
CA GLU A 95 6.49 6.47 3.34
C GLU A 95 5.49 7.13 4.29
N GLY A 96 5.99 7.81 5.34
CA GLY A 96 5.15 8.60 6.23
C GLY A 96 4.41 9.71 5.50
N SER A 97 5.08 10.40 4.58
CA SER A 97 4.48 11.47 3.76
C SER A 97 3.40 10.93 2.82
N LEU A 98 3.64 9.78 2.18
CA LEU A 98 2.65 9.11 1.34
C LEU A 98 1.41 8.68 2.14
N MET A 99 1.60 8.20 3.36
CA MET A 99 0.50 7.85 4.25
C MET A 99 -0.33 9.08 4.64
N LEU A 100 0.32 10.18 5.06
CA LEU A 100 -0.35 11.44 5.40
C LEU A 100 -1.11 12.00 4.20
N ALA A 101 -0.47 12.03 3.01
CA ALA A 101 -1.12 12.47 1.79
C ALA A 101 -2.34 11.61 1.44
N SER A 102 -2.24 10.29 1.62
CA SER A 102 -3.36 9.38 1.39
C SER A 102 -4.57 9.72 2.25
N HIS A 103 -4.35 9.90 3.56
CA HIS A 103 -5.41 10.27 4.50
C HIS A 103 -6.02 11.63 4.16
N ALA A 104 -5.19 12.64 3.86
CA ALA A 104 -5.65 13.97 3.48
C ALA A 104 -6.52 13.93 2.21
N LEU A 105 -6.12 13.18 1.20
CA LEU A 105 -6.87 13.05 -0.05
C LEU A 105 -8.21 12.35 0.16
N VAL A 106 -8.25 11.27 0.95
CA VAL A 106 -9.50 10.57 1.29
C VAL A 106 -10.44 11.48 2.09
N LEU A 107 -9.92 12.19 3.10
CA LEU A 107 -10.70 13.14 3.88
C LEU A 107 -11.22 14.32 3.05
N ASN A 108 -10.50 14.69 1.99
CA ASN A 108 -10.94 15.70 1.01
C ASN A 108 -11.95 15.16 -0.02
N GLY A 109 -12.41 13.91 0.14
CA GLY A 109 -13.47 13.31 -0.68
C GLY A 109 -12.97 12.61 -1.95
N LEU A 110 -11.66 12.42 -2.13
CA LEU A 110 -11.19 11.60 -3.25
C LEU A 110 -11.52 10.12 -2.99
N PRO A 111 -12.02 9.40 -4.02
CA PRO A 111 -12.27 7.97 -3.90
C PRO A 111 -11.01 7.19 -3.50
N LEU A 112 -11.15 6.31 -2.50
CA LEU A 112 -10.03 5.53 -1.96
C LEU A 112 -9.28 4.76 -3.05
N ALA A 113 -10.00 4.16 -4.01
CA ALA A 113 -9.40 3.43 -5.12
C ALA A 113 -8.47 4.30 -5.97
N ARG A 114 -8.81 5.57 -6.21
CA ARG A 114 -7.97 6.53 -6.93
C ARG A 114 -6.72 6.89 -6.12
N VAL A 115 -6.88 7.10 -4.81
CA VAL A 115 -5.75 7.39 -3.91
C VAL A 115 -4.78 6.21 -3.88
N LEU A 116 -5.28 4.98 -3.71
CA LEU A 116 -4.46 3.77 -3.67
C LEU A 116 -3.71 3.54 -4.99
N ARG A 117 -4.35 3.74 -6.15
CA ARG A 117 -3.65 3.66 -7.45
C ARG A 117 -2.50 4.66 -7.54
N ARG A 118 -2.73 5.91 -7.11
CA ARG A 118 -1.68 6.94 -7.15
C ARG A 118 -0.50 6.60 -6.25
N ILE A 119 -0.78 6.08 -5.04
CA ILE A 119 0.27 5.65 -4.11
C ILE A 119 1.05 4.46 -4.68
N ARG A 120 0.36 3.48 -5.26
CA ARG A 120 1.01 2.34 -5.94
C ARG A 120 1.95 2.83 -7.04
N ALA A 121 1.49 3.68 -7.95
CA ALA A 121 2.31 4.22 -9.03
C ALA A 121 3.58 4.94 -8.51
N ILE A 122 3.49 5.69 -7.40
CA ILE A 122 4.65 6.34 -6.78
C ILE A 122 5.60 5.31 -6.17
N ARG A 123 5.09 4.25 -5.54
CA ARG A 123 5.90 3.17 -4.97
C ARG A 123 6.58 2.34 -6.06
N ASP A 124 5.88 2.00 -7.13
CA ASP A 124 6.44 1.24 -8.27
C ASP A 124 7.60 1.96 -8.95
N ASP A 125 7.52 3.30 -9.01
CA ASP A 125 8.62 4.10 -9.53
C ASP A 125 9.85 4.09 -8.60
N ARG A 126 9.64 3.97 -7.29
CA ARG A 126 10.69 4.05 -6.27
C ARG A 126 11.27 2.70 -5.84
N TYR A 127 10.46 1.65 -5.76
CA TYR A 127 10.84 0.35 -5.19
C TYR A 127 10.96 -0.74 -6.25
N SER A 128 12.17 -1.19 -6.51
CA SER A 128 12.45 -2.19 -7.55
C SER A 128 11.86 -3.56 -7.24
N LEU A 129 11.89 -4.01 -5.98
CA LEU A 129 11.31 -5.28 -5.55
C LEU A 129 9.78 -5.25 -5.51
N MET A 130 9.19 -4.10 -5.24
CA MET A 130 7.74 -3.96 -5.19
C MET A 130 7.11 -3.67 -6.55
N ARG A 131 7.94 -3.44 -7.56
CA ARG A 131 7.53 -3.24 -8.95
C ARG A 131 6.87 -4.47 -9.58
N GLY A 132 6.57 -5.47 -8.95
CA GLY A 132 5.78 -6.62 -9.39
C GLY A 132 4.89 -7.17 -8.28
N TYR A 133 5.06 -6.67 -7.05
CA TYR A 133 4.37 -7.22 -5.90
C TYR A 133 3.01 -6.56 -5.65
N PHE A 134 2.86 -5.30 -6.06
CA PHE A 134 1.57 -4.60 -6.09
C PHE A 134 0.80 -4.86 -7.39
N HIS A 135 1.53 -5.32 -8.41
CA HIS A 135 1.00 -6.07 -9.54
C HIS A 135 1.22 -7.55 -9.16
N GLY A 136 0.31 -8.19 -8.46
CA GLY A 136 0.37 -9.64 -8.24
C GLY A 136 0.65 -10.33 -9.57
N ALA A 137 1.21 -11.55 -9.56
CA ALA A 137 1.40 -12.31 -10.79
C ALA A 137 0.10 -12.43 -11.62
N ASP A 138 -1.04 -12.16 -10.99
CA ASP A 138 -2.36 -12.04 -11.59
C ASP A 138 -2.67 -10.64 -12.16
N ASP A 139 -1.95 -9.55 -11.72
CA ASP A 139 -2.21 -8.18 -12.19
C ASP A 139 -1.52 -7.86 -13.55
N ILE A 140 -0.49 -8.59 -13.95
CA ILE A 140 0.17 -8.40 -15.26
C ILE A 140 -0.70 -8.93 -16.42
N GLU A 141 -1.49 -9.97 -16.17
CA GLU A 141 -2.53 -10.41 -17.10
C GLU A 141 -3.82 -9.57 -16.97
N ILE A 142 -4.04 -8.95 -15.82
CA ILE A 142 -5.23 -8.19 -15.51
C ILE A 142 -5.22 -6.80 -16.17
N GLU A 143 -4.09 -6.09 -16.25
CA GLU A 143 -4.07 -4.76 -16.91
C GLU A 143 -4.33 -4.81 -18.42
N SER A 144 -4.00 -5.90 -19.09
CA SER A 144 -4.31 -6.08 -20.52
C SER A 144 -5.65 -6.79 -20.80
N ILE A 145 -6.24 -7.43 -19.78
CA ILE A 145 -7.52 -8.15 -19.88
C ILE A 145 -8.66 -7.38 -19.21
N GLU A 146 -8.35 -6.45 -18.30
CA GLU A 146 -9.32 -5.78 -17.43
C GLU A 146 -9.98 -4.53 -18.01
N GLU A 147 -9.51 -3.99 -19.11
CA GLU A 147 -10.20 -2.85 -19.78
C GLU A 147 -11.60 -3.22 -20.27
N ASP A 148 -11.87 -4.51 -20.53
CA ASP A 148 -13.13 -4.98 -21.10
C ASP A 148 -14.00 -5.82 -20.14
N HIS A 149 -13.51 -6.19 -18.91
CA HIS A 149 -14.30 -6.97 -17.97
C HIS A 149 -15.23 -6.12 -17.11
N LEU A 150 -16.52 -6.49 -17.13
CA LEU A 150 -17.56 -5.87 -16.30
C LEU A 150 -17.34 -6.23 -14.82
N ARG A 151 -17.21 -5.21 -13.96
CA ARG A 151 -17.02 -5.33 -12.51
C ARG A 151 -18.22 -4.80 -11.76
N LEU A 152 -18.48 -5.39 -10.60
CA LEU A 152 -19.38 -4.86 -9.61
C LEU A 152 -18.61 -3.90 -8.69
N HIS A 153 -19.07 -2.66 -8.58
CA HIS A 153 -18.48 -1.65 -7.71
C HIS A 153 -19.56 -0.94 -6.89
N ALA A 154 -19.34 -0.83 -5.59
CA ALA A 154 -20.27 -0.18 -4.68
C ALA A 154 -19.79 1.24 -4.34
N VAL A 155 -20.61 2.24 -4.63
CA VAL A 155 -20.36 3.65 -4.33
C VAL A 155 -21.32 4.12 -3.27
N THR A 156 -20.84 4.44 -2.08
CA THR A 156 -21.65 5.02 -1.00
C THR A 156 -21.61 6.55 -1.09
N LEU A 157 -22.77 7.18 -1.10
CA LEU A 157 -22.90 8.62 -1.27
C LEU A 157 -22.72 9.35 0.07
N PRO A 158 -21.64 10.12 0.27
CA PRO A 158 -21.53 11.03 1.40
C PRO A 158 -22.55 12.16 1.29
N ALA A 159 -22.85 12.84 2.40
CA ALA A 159 -23.84 13.91 2.44
C ALA A 159 -23.57 15.07 1.45
N ALA A 160 -22.29 15.29 1.10
CA ALA A 160 -21.86 16.33 0.17
C ALA A 160 -21.74 15.84 -1.29
N ALA A 161 -22.14 14.60 -1.61
CA ALA A 161 -22.02 14.04 -2.95
C ALA A 161 -22.94 14.79 -3.95
N ALA A 162 -22.45 15.01 -5.15
CA ALA A 162 -23.19 15.70 -6.21
C ALA A 162 -24.52 15.01 -6.58
N ALA A 163 -24.57 13.69 -6.44
CA ALA A 163 -25.75 12.88 -6.75
C ALA A 163 -26.82 12.95 -5.66
N VAL A 164 -26.52 13.42 -4.44
CA VAL A 164 -27.50 13.54 -3.37
C VAL A 164 -28.54 14.61 -3.73
N GLY A 165 -29.83 14.28 -3.57
CA GLY A 165 -30.95 15.13 -3.95
C GLY A 165 -31.34 15.07 -5.44
N GLN A 166 -30.62 14.31 -6.27
CA GLN A 166 -30.98 14.10 -7.66
C GLN A 166 -31.86 12.86 -7.84
N PRO A 167 -32.79 12.86 -8.83
CA PRO A 167 -33.55 11.68 -9.16
C PRO A 167 -32.68 10.66 -9.90
N MET A 168 -32.96 9.37 -9.73
CA MET A 168 -32.25 8.27 -10.37
C MET A 168 -32.18 8.40 -11.90
N SER A 169 -33.21 8.96 -12.52
CA SER A 169 -33.30 9.18 -13.96
C SER A 169 -32.29 10.20 -14.50
N SER A 170 -31.77 11.07 -13.66
CA SER A 170 -30.79 12.11 -14.06
C SER A 170 -29.35 11.70 -13.90
N LEU A 171 -29.06 10.49 -13.40
CA LEU A 171 -27.70 10.05 -13.15
C LEU A 171 -26.94 9.76 -14.43
N ALA A 172 -25.83 10.48 -14.64
CA ALA A 172 -24.92 10.24 -15.74
C ALA A 172 -23.89 9.17 -15.32
N LEU A 173 -24.19 7.90 -15.58
CA LEU A 173 -23.40 6.74 -15.14
C LEU A 173 -22.22 6.39 -16.07
N SER A 174 -21.86 7.25 -17.03
CA SER A 174 -20.65 7.09 -17.87
C SER A 174 -20.51 5.71 -18.55
N GLY A 175 -21.63 5.10 -18.95
CA GLY A 175 -21.64 3.76 -19.56
C GLY A 175 -21.77 2.60 -18.57
N CYS A 176 -21.79 2.86 -17.25
CA CYS A 176 -22.11 1.84 -16.26
C CYS A 176 -23.60 1.54 -16.20
N ASN A 177 -23.93 0.30 -15.86
CA ASN A 177 -25.27 -0.09 -15.44
C ASN A 177 -25.40 -0.06 -13.93
N LEU A 178 -26.54 0.42 -13.41
CA LEU A 178 -26.87 0.33 -12.01
C LEU A 178 -27.54 -1.03 -11.72
N SER A 179 -26.89 -1.86 -10.93
CA SER A 179 -27.34 -3.21 -10.60
C SER A 179 -28.22 -3.25 -9.34
N ALA A 180 -27.93 -2.39 -8.35
CA ALA A 180 -28.69 -2.33 -7.10
C ALA A 180 -28.51 -0.97 -6.42
N LEU A 181 -29.53 -0.60 -5.62
CA LEU A 181 -29.47 0.47 -4.63
C LEU A 181 -29.57 -0.16 -3.23
N VAL A 182 -28.69 0.20 -2.32
CA VAL A 182 -28.79 -0.17 -0.91
C VAL A 182 -29.07 1.07 -0.09
N ARG A 183 -30.21 1.10 0.62
CA ARG A 183 -30.64 2.18 1.51
C ARG A 183 -31.05 1.58 2.84
N GLY A 184 -30.46 2.05 3.95
CA GLY A 184 -30.76 1.56 5.30
C GLY A 184 -30.53 0.05 5.46
N GLY A 185 -29.51 -0.52 4.78
CA GLY A 185 -29.22 -1.95 4.79
C GLY A 185 -30.12 -2.81 3.89
N GLN A 186 -31.15 -2.22 3.26
CA GLN A 186 -32.04 -2.93 2.33
C GLN A 186 -31.59 -2.78 0.89
N ARG A 187 -31.36 -3.89 0.22
CA ARG A 187 -31.02 -3.96 -1.20
C ARG A 187 -32.27 -3.91 -2.07
N ARG A 188 -32.32 -3.00 -3.03
CA ARG A 188 -33.36 -2.86 -4.05
C ARG A 188 -32.77 -3.13 -5.43
N LEU A 189 -33.44 -3.94 -6.23
CA LEU A 189 -33.05 -4.27 -7.61
C LEU A 189 -33.90 -3.50 -8.63
N SER A 190 -34.95 -2.83 -8.18
CA SER A 190 -35.82 -1.99 -8.99
C SER A 190 -36.22 -0.76 -8.17
N TRP A 191 -36.39 0.37 -8.85
CA TRP A 191 -36.76 1.67 -8.26
C TRP A 191 -37.55 2.53 -9.26
N PRO A 192 -38.40 3.43 -8.78
CA PRO A 192 -39.05 4.41 -9.63
C PRO A 192 -38.00 5.39 -10.23
N PRO A 193 -38.15 5.86 -11.47
CA PRO A 193 -37.25 6.83 -12.09
C PRO A 193 -37.07 8.12 -11.28
N GLU A 194 -38.12 8.55 -10.58
CA GLU A 194 -38.17 9.75 -9.75
C GLU A 194 -37.57 9.55 -8.35
N LEU A 195 -37.11 8.35 -7.99
CA LEU A 195 -36.48 8.09 -6.69
C LEU A 195 -35.29 9.02 -6.49
N THR A 196 -35.39 9.87 -5.48
CA THR A 196 -34.33 10.82 -5.13
C THR A 196 -33.28 10.12 -4.27
N LEU A 197 -32.00 10.35 -4.56
CA LEU A 197 -30.89 9.81 -3.78
C LEU A 197 -30.68 10.57 -2.48
N GLU A 198 -30.38 9.83 -1.43
CA GLU A 198 -30.15 10.33 -0.08
C GLU A 198 -28.71 10.07 0.39
N PRO A 199 -28.20 10.87 1.37
CA PRO A 199 -26.94 10.58 2.02
C PRO A 199 -26.92 9.16 2.63
N GLY A 200 -25.83 8.42 2.39
CA GLY A 200 -25.70 7.04 2.86
C GLY A 200 -26.25 5.98 1.91
N ASP A 201 -26.89 6.36 0.80
CA ASP A 201 -27.23 5.42 -0.27
C ASP A 201 -25.96 4.80 -0.86
N THR A 202 -26.01 3.50 -1.12
CA THR A 202 -24.95 2.79 -1.83
C THR A 202 -25.46 2.31 -3.18
N LEU A 203 -24.85 2.83 -4.25
CA LEU A 203 -25.13 2.43 -5.62
C LEU A 203 -24.19 1.31 -6.03
N VAL A 204 -24.72 0.18 -6.50
CA VAL A 204 -23.93 -0.94 -7.02
C VAL A 204 -23.87 -0.83 -8.55
N LEU A 205 -22.73 -0.40 -9.04
CA LEU A 205 -22.47 -0.18 -10.46
C LEU A 205 -21.88 -1.44 -11.13
N VAL A 206 -22.20 -1.66 -12.39
CA VAL A 206 -21.60 -2.68 -13.25
C VAL A 206 -21.05 -2.01 -14.49
N GLY A 207 -19.75 -2.12 -14.72
CA GLY A 207 -19.08 -1.53 -15.88
C GLY A 207 -17.62 -1.91 -15.93
N THR A 208 -16.90 -1.47 -16.96
CA THR A 208 -15.44 -1.58 -16.99
C THR A 208 -14.82 -0.71 -15.91
N LEU A 209 -13.57 -0.93 -15.58
CA LEU A 209 -12.86 -0.16 -14.55
C LEU A 209 -12.88 1.36 -14.84
N GLU A 210 -12.70 1.74 -16.10
CA GLU A 210 -12.74 3.14 -16.54
C GLU A 210 -14.14 3.75 -16.35
N GLN A 211 -15.17 3.03 -16.81
CA GLN A 211 -16.56 3.45 -16.68
C GLN A 211 -16.98 3.64 -15.22
N VAL A 212 -16.64 2.67 -14.37
CA VAL A 212 -16.98 2.70 -12.94
C VAL A 212 -16.27 3.87 -12.25
N ASN A 213 -14.99 4.09 -12.51
CA ASN A 213 -14.25 5.21 -11.93
C ASN A 213 -14.79 6.58 -12.40
N ALA A 214 -15.16 6.68 -13.68
CA ALA A 214 -15.77 7.90 -14.21
C ALA A 214 -17.16 8.17 -13.62
N ALA A 215 -17.96 7.11 -13.40
CA ALA A 215 -19.26 7.21 -12.76
C ALA A 215 -19.12 7.61 -11.27
N GLU A 216 -18.24 6.97 -10.51
CA GLU A 216 -17.96 7.31 -9.11
C GLU A 216 -17.52 8.77 -8.96
N ALA A 217 -16.61 9.22 -9.82
CA ALA A 217 -16.16 10.61 -9.80
C ALA A 217 -17.31 11.61 -9.98
N ARG A 218 -18.26 11.33 -10.89
CA ARG A 218 -19.42 12.20 -11.14
C ARG A 218 -20.46 12.13 -10.02
N LEU A 219 -20.65 10.98 -9.41
CA LEU A 219 -21.59 10.80 -8.31
C LEU A 219 -21.15 11.54 -7.05
N ILE A 220 -19.83 11.59 -6.79
CA ILE A 220 -19.26 12.17 -5.55
C ILE A 220 -18.80 13.61 -5.75
N SER A 221 -18.18 13.97 -6.90
CA SER A 221 -17.63 15.31 -7.11
C SER A 221 -18.73 16.35 -7.33
N ARG A 222 -18.63 17.46 -6.61
CA ARG A 222 -19.39 18.68 -6.90
C ARG A 222 -18.90 19.39 -8.15
#